data_a7549e379e692e09eadaa65073867ce9
#
_entry.id   a7549e379e692e09eadaa65073867ce9
#
_cell.length_a   1.000
_cell.length_b   1.000
_cell.length_c   1.000
_cell.angle_alpha   90.00
_cell.angle_beta   90.00
_cell.angle_gamma   90.00
#
_symmetry.space_group_name_H-M   'P 1'
#
loop_
_entity.id
_entity.type
_entity.pdbx_description
1 polymer ?
#
loop_
_entity_poly.entity_id
_entity_poly.type
_entity_poly.pdbx_seq_one_letter_code
_entity_poly.pdbx_strand_id
1 'polypeptide(L)'
;MKCKLSDICSFRKGKISVDGLNRSTYISTENMLPNKCGITEASSLPTVQLTQEYKKGDVLVSNIRPYFKKIWKATYDGGCSNDVLVFAANSNTDKDFLYYILANDDFFAWCSMPIYCRKP
;
A
#
# COMPACT_ATOMS: atom_id res chain seq x y z
N MET A 1 -16.92 16.06 -0.94
CA MET A 1 -16.92 15.70 0.48
C MET A 1 -15.53 15.94 1.06
N LYS A 2 -15.48 16.69 2.14
CA LYS A 2 -14.19 17.02 2.77
C LYS A 2 -14.02 16.19 4.03
N CYS A 3 -13.35 15.06 3.93
CA CYS A 3 -12.93 14.32 5.10
C CYS A 3 -11.41 14.16 5.06
N LYS A 4 -10.81 14.01 6.21
CA LYS A 4 -9.38 13.72 6.30
C LYS A 4 -9.16 12.27 5.99
N LEU A 5 -8.01 11.95 5.40
CA LEU A 5 -7.66 10.56 5.13
C LEU A 5 -7.68 9.72 6.42
N SER A 6 -7.24 10.28 7.53
CA SER A 6 -7.26 9.61 8.84
C SER A 6 -8.67 9.29 9.35
N ASP A 7 -9.71 9.89 8.79
CA ASP A 7 -11.10 9.57 9.16
C ASP A 7 -11.59 8.27 8.53
N ILE A 8 -10.97 7.82 7.44
CA ILE A 8 -11.43 6.66 6.70
C ILE A 8 -10.45 5.49 6.75
N CYS A 9 -9.18 5.74 7.05
CA CYS A 9 -8.17 4.69 7.10
C CYS A 9 -7.04 5.06 8.05
N SER A 10 -6.19 4.08 8.32
CA SER A 10 -4.96 4.25 9.07
C SER A 10 -3.88 3.39 8.44
N PHE A 11 -2.62 3.68 8.75
CA PHE A 11 -1.53 2.79 8.35
C PHE A 11 -1.62 1.50 9.17
N ARG A 12 -1.50 0.37 8.48
CA ARG A 12 -1.47 -0.91 9.19
C ARG A 12 -0.16 -1.01 9.97
N LYS A 13 -0.28 -1.38 11.23
CA LYS A 13 0.87 -1.63 12.10
C LYS A 13 1.00 -3.13 12.28
N GLY A 14 2.22 -3.60 12.33
CA GLY A 14 2.48 -5.02 12.54
C GLY A 14 3.57 -5.50 11.60
N LYS A 15 4.18 -6.60 12.01
CA LYS A 15 5.26 -7.23 11.25
C LYS A 15 4.90 -8.69 11.03
N ILE A 16 5.43 -9.25 9.97
CA ILE A 16 5.24 -10.66 9.64
C ILE A 16 6.62 -11.26 9.31
N SER A 17 6.79 -12.54 9.66
CA SER A 17 8.04 -13.24 9.36
C SER A 17 8.14 -13.51 7.86
N VAL A 18 9.31 -13.23 7.30
CA VAL A 18 9.59 -13.50 5.88
C VAL A 18 9.52 -15.00 5.58
N ASP A 19 9.79 -15.85 6.58
CA ASP A 19 9.75 -17.31 6.39
C ASP A 19 8.37 -17.81 5.99
N GLY A 20 7.31 -17.08 6.32
CA GLY A 20 5.95 -17.43 5.92
C GLY A 20 5.52 -16.87 4.58
N LEU A 21 6.41 -16.17 3.88
CA LEU A 21 6.10 -15.50 2.63
C LEU A 21 6.71 -16.26 1.44
N ASN A 22 6.11 -16.02 0.27
CA ASN A 22 6.67 -16.49 -1.00
C ASN A 22 6.68 -15.32 -2.00
N ARG A 23 7.12 -15.58 -3.23
CA ARG A 23 7.22 -14.54 -4.26
C ARG A 23 5.88 -13.94 -4.64
N SER A 24 4.77 -14.63 -4.39
CA SER A 24 3.42 -14.12 -4.66
C SER A 24 2.87 -13.27 -3.52
N THR A 25 3.32 -13.51 -2.29
CA THR A 25 2.79 -12.82 -1.11
C THR A 25 3.67 -11.69 -0.60
N TYR A 26 4.88 -11.54 -1.14
CA TYR A 26 5.77 -10.42 -0.82
C TYR A 26 5.64 -9.33 -1.88
N ILE A 27 5.34 -8.11 -1.44
CA ILE A 27 5.14 -6.97 -2.33
C ILE A 27 6.21 -5.90 -2.05
N SER A 28 6.86 -5.46 -3.11
CA SER A 28 7.77 -4.32 -3.08
C SER A 28 7.43 -3.38 -4.23
N THR A 29 8.03 -2.19 -4.25
CA THR A 29 7.83 -1.27 -5.37
C THR A 29 8.15 -1.92 -6.72
N GLU A 30 9.14 -2.84 -6.74
CA GLU A 30 9.58 -3.47 -7.99
C GLU A 30 8.52 -4.37 -8.62
N ASN A 31 7.69 -5.03 -7.82
CA ASN A 31 6.65 -5.90 -8.35
C ASN A 31 5.26 -5.28 -8.33
N MET A 32 5.15 -3.99 -8.07
CA MET A 32 3.94 -3.22 -8.29
C MET A 32 3.99 -2.61 -9.69
N LEU A 33 2.90 -2.78 -10.44
CA LEU A 33 2.83 -2.30 -11.82
C LEU A 33 2.36 -0.83 -11.88
N PRO A 34 2.90 -0.03 -12.81
CA PRO A 34 2.51 1.37 -12.91
C PRO A 34 1.07 1.53 -13.45
N ASN A 35 0.56 2.74 -13.39
CA ASN A 35 -0.75 3.11 -13.93
C ASN A 35 -1.90 2.28 -13.34
N LYS A 36 -1.82 1.98 -12.04
CA LYS A 36 -2.87 1.25 -11.31
C LYS A 36 -3.12 -0.15 -11.86
N CYS A 37 -2.09 -0.80 -12.42
CA CYS A 37 -2.22 -2.10 -13.07
C CYS A 37 -2.01 -3.30 -12.13
N GLY A 38 -1.90 -3.05 -10.82
CA GLY A 38 -1.81 -4.14 -9.85
C GLY A 38 -0.38 -4.57 -9.57
N ILE A 39 -0.19 -5.89 -9.44
CA ILE A 39 1.09 -6.46 -9.03
C ILE A 39 1.49 -7.63 -9.93
N THR A 40 2.76 -8.00 -9.84
CA THR A 40 3.30 -9.23 -10.42
C THR A 40 4.09 -9.96 -9.32
N GLU A 41 4.61 -11.14 -9.60
CA GLU A 41 5.43 -11.86 -8.63
C GLU A 41 6.73 -11.13 -8.34
N ALA A 42 7.19 -11.19 -7.09
CA ALA A 42 8.50 -10.67 -6.72
C ALA A 42 9.61 -11.49 -7.38
N SER A 43 10.70 -10.83 -7.76
CA SER A 43 11.85 -11.53 -8.32
C SER A 43 12.61 -12.30 -7.24
N SER A 44 12.56 -11.84 -5.99
CA SER A 44 13.22 -12.49 -4.86
C SER A 44 12.56 -12.03 -3.57
N LEU A 45 12.83 -12.76 -2.48
CA LEU A 45 12.42 -12.36 -1.13
C LEU A 45 13.53 -11.51 -0.51
N PRO A 46 13.17 -10.63 0.46
CA PRO A 46 14.18 -9.85 1.16
C PRO A 46 15.02 -10.73 2.09
N THR A 47 16.18 -10.23 2.48
CA THR A 47 17.08 -10.95 3.38
C THR A 47 16.82 -10.66 4.85
N VAL A 48 15.85 -9.79 5.16
CA VAL A 48 15.47 -9.46 6.54
C VAL A 48 14.56 -10.53 7.11
N GLN A 49 14.46 -10.59 8.45
CA GLN A 49 13.61 -11.58 9.12
C GLN A 49 12.14 -11.16 9.19
N LEU A 50 11.88 -9.87 9.32
CA LEU A 50 10.52 -9.33 9.47
C LEU A 50 10.28 -8.25 8.44
N THR A 51 9.04 -8.19 7.94
CA THR A 51 8.57 -7.13 7.05
C THR A 51 7.26 -6.56 7.56
N GLN A 52 6.85 -5.44 6.98
CA GLN A 52 5.52 -4.88 7.24
C GLN A 52 4.46 -5.87 6.76
N GLU A 53 3.48 -6.18 7.61
CA GLU A 53 2.38 -7.05 7.20
C GLU A 53 1.30 -6.26 6.46
N TYR A 54 0.55 -6.95 5.59
CA TYR A 54 -0.72 -6.46 5.07
C TYR A 54 -1.75 -7.56 5.16
N LYS A 55 -3.02 -7.16 5.18
CA LYS A 55 -4.15 -8.08 5.26
C LYS A 55 -5.03 -7.93 4.03
N LYS A 56 -5.76 -8.98 3.71
CA LYS A 56 -6.75 -8.93 2.62
C LYS A 56 -7.65 -7.71 2.78
N GLY A 57 -7.79 -6.93 1.70
CA GLY A 57 -8.60 -5.73 1.69
C GLY A 57 -7.82 -4.45 1.99
N ASP A 58 -6.61 -4.54 2.50
CA ASP A 58 -5.75 -3.37 2.66
C ASP A 58 -5.36 -2.84 1.29
N VAL A 59 -5.10 -1.53 1.21
CA VAL A 59 -4.66 -0.88 -0.03
C VAL A 59 -3.18 -0.55 0.09
N LEU A 60 -2.38 -1.08 -0.80
CA LEU A 60 -0.95 -0.88 -0.85
C LEU A 60 -0.61 0.15 -1.92
N VAL A 61 0.22 1.14 -1.55
CA VAL A 61 0.63 2.22 -2.47
C VAL A 61 2.14 2.36 -2.37
N SER A 62 2.82 2.38 -3.51
CA SER A 62 4.26 2.64 -3.52
C SER A 62 4.54 4.08 -3.11
N ASN A 63 5.42 4.25 -2.13
CA ASN A 63 5.87 5.58 -1.69
C ASN A 63 7.04 6.09 -2.53
N ILE A 64 7.55 5.29 -3.45
CA ILE A 64 8.64 5.68 -4.34
C ILE A 64 8.05 6.08 -5.68
N ARG A 65 8.36 7.28 -6.12
CA ARG A 65 7.90 7.84 -7.40
C ARG A 65 6.38 7.69 -7.55
N PRO A 66 5.58 8.37 -6.72
CA PRO A 66 4.11 8.24 -6.73
C PRO A 66 3.47 8.51 -8.09
N TYR A 67 4.14 9.28 -8.95
CA TYR A 67 3.63 9.56 -10.29
C TYR A 67 3.51 8.31 -11.18
N PHE A 68 4.12 7.18 -10.82
CA PHE A 68 3.90 5.93 -11.53
C PHE A 68 2.57 5.27 -11.18
N LYS A 69 1.89 5.76 -10.13
CA LYS A 69 0.55 5.30 -9.73
C LYS A 69 0.51 3.79 -9.50
N LYS A 70 1.42 3.31 -8.66
CA LYS A 70 1.49 1.91 -8.26
C LYS A 70 0.62 1.70 -7.03
N ILE A 71 -0.51 1.03 -7.21
CA ILE A 71 -1.50 0.79 -6.17
C ILE A 71 -2.11 -0.59 -6.35
N TRP A 72 -2.42 -1.27 -5.23
CA TRP A 72 -3.04 -2.58 -5.26
C TRP A 72 -3.90 -2.77 -4.02
N LYS A 73 -5.13 -3.28 -4.21
CA LYS A 73 -5.98 -3.70 -3.10
C LYS A 73 -5.73 -5.18 -2.87
N ALA A 74 -5.26 -5.52 -1.68
CA ALA A 74 -4.82 -6.89 -1.38
C ALA A 74 -5.96 -7.88 -1.45
N THR A 75 -5.74 -8.98 -2.17
CA THR A 75 -6.70 -10.08 -2.29
C THR A 75 -6.35 -11.25 -1.39
N TYR A 76 -5.26 -11.16 -0.64
CA TYR A 76 -4.81 -12.13 0.35
C TYR A 76 -3.89 -11.44 1.36
N ASP A 77 -3.52 -12.13 2.43
CA ASP A 77 -2.60 -11.62 3.44
C ASP A 77 -1.15 -11.85 3.02
N GLY A 78 -0.25 -10.99 3.47
CA GLY A 78 1.17 -11.16 3.19
C GLY A 78 2.02 -10.08 3.84
N GLY A 79 3.18 -9.81 3.23
CA GLY A 79 4.12 -8.80 3.70
C GLY A 79 4.65 -7.94 2.58
N CYS A 80 5.16 -6.77 2.93
CA CYS A 80 5.68 -5.84 1.94
C CYS A 80 6.91 -5.11 2.46
N SER A 81 7.64 -4.48 1.52
CA SER A 81 8.82 -3.68 1.87
C SER A 81 8.42 -2.36 2.52
N ASN A 82 9.39 -1.70 3.16
CA ASN A 82 9.17 -0.39 3.79
C ASN A 82 8.85 0.72 2.78
N ASP A 83 9.09 0.47 1.49
CA ASP A 83 8.77 1.41 0.42
C ASP A 83 7.29 1.43 0.05
N VAL A 84 6.52 0.50 0.60
CA VAL A 84 5.10 0.37 0.32
C VAL A 84 4.31 0.83 1.53
N LEU A 85 3.36 1.73 1.29
CA LEU A 85 2.42 2.20 2.31
C LEU A 85 1.24 1.26 2.34
N VAL A 86 0.86 0.80 3.54
CA VAL A 86 -0.27 -0.11 3.73
C VAL A 86 -1.38 0.63 4.46
N PHE A 87 -2.48 0.89 3.75
CA PHE A 87 -3.65 1.57 4.30
C PHE A 87 -4.71 0.55 4.66
N ALA A 88 -5.11 0.54 5.92
CA ALA A 88 -6.19 -0.30 6.42
C ALA A 88 -7.44 0.56 6.58
N ALA A 89 -8.56 0.11 6.02
CA ALA A 89 -9.83 0.83 6.16
C ALA A 89 -10.29 0.79 7.62
N ASN A 90 -10.82 1.92 8.10
CA ASN A 90 -11.47 1.97 9.41
C ASN A 90 -12.73 1.11 9.40
N SER A 91 -13.23 0.73 10.58
CA SER A 91 -14.37 -0.18 10.71
C SER A 91 -15.63 0.31 9.98
N ASN A 92 -15.77 1.62 9.82
CA ASN A 92 -16.92 2.23 9.15
C ASN A 92 -16.69 2.54 7.67
N THR A 93 -15.53 2.15 7.13
CA THR A 93 -15.14 2.49 5.76
C THR A 93 -15.12 1.24 4.90
N ASP A 94 -15.83 1.30 3.77
CA ASP A 94 -15.79 0.25 2.76
C ASP A 94 -14.41 0.19 2.11
N LYS A 95 -13.87 -1.01 1.95
CA LYS A 95 -12.52 -1.19 1.40
C LYS A 95 -12.43 -0.80 -0.06
N ASP A 96 -13.49 -1.00 -0.83
CA ASP A 96 -13.54 -0.60 -2.24
C ASP A 96 -13.60 0.93 -2.35
N PHE A 97 -14.32 1.58 -1.44
CA PHE A 97 -14.35 3.03 -1.37
C PHE A 97 -12.97 3.59 -1.04
N LEU A 98 -12.28 2.98 -0.08
CA LEU A 98 -10.91 3.38 0.26
C LEU A 98 -10.00 3.26 -0.96
N TYR A 99 -10.05 2.14 -1.68
CA TYR A 99 -9.27 1.97 -2.89
C TYR A 99 -9.58 3.07 -3.90
N TYR A 100 -10.86 3.38 -4.11
CA TYR A 100 -11.29 4.41 -5.04
C TYR A 100 -10.68 5.77 -4.69
N ILE A 101 -10.71 6.15 -3.42
CA ILE A 101 -10.14 7.42 -2.95
C ILE A 101 -8.62 7.45 -3.15
N LEU A 102 -7.93 6.37 -2.78
CA LEU A 102 -6.47 6.31 -2.88
C LEU A 102 -5.99 6.17 -4.33
N ALA A 103 -6.80 5.63 -5.21
CA ALA A 103 -6.50 5.52 -6.64
C ALA A 103 -6.76 6.83 -7.40
N ASN A 104 -7.32 7.84 -6.74
CA ASN A 104 -7.58 9.13 -7.36
C ASN A 104 -6.27 9.86 -7.65
N ASP A 105 -6.19 10.54 -8.78
CA ASP A 105 -4.98 11.24 -9.20
C ASP A 105 -4.58 12.36 -8.21
N ASP A 106 -5.53 12.97 -7.52
CA ASP A 106 -5.24 13.99 -6.51
C ASP A 106 -4.46 13.41 -5.33
N PHE A 107 -4.75 12.16 -4.95
CA PHE A 107 -3.97 11.49 -3.91
C PHE A 107 -2.51 11.29 -4.35
N PHE A 108 -2.28 10.87 -5.60
CA PHE A 108 -0.93 10.68 -6.11
C PHE A 108 -0.18 12.01 -6.20
N ALA A 109 -0.86 13.10 -6.52
CA ALA A 109 -0.26 14.44 -6.47
C ALA A 109 0.16 14.80 -5.04
N TRP A 110 -0.70 14.50 -4.04
CA TRP A 110 -0.38 14.70 -2.64
C TRP A 110 0.85 13.88 -2.22
N CYS A 111 0.94 12.62 -2.65
CA CYS A 111 2.10 11.77 -2.36
C CYS A 111 3.41 12.28 -2.97
N SER A 112 3.31 13.04 -4.05
CA SER A 112 4.49 13.62 -4.72
C SER A 112 5.01 14.89 -4.04
N MET A 113 4.26 15.44 -3.07
CA MET A 113 4.71 16.60 -2.31
C MET A 113 5.82 16.21 -1.33
N PRO A 114 6.74 17.14 -1.00
CA PRO A 114 7.67 16.94 0.11
C PRO A 114 6.90 16.57 1.38
N ILE A 115 7.50 15.74 2.23
CA ILE A 115 6.84 15.24 3.44
C ILE A 115 6.29 16.37 4.31
N TYR A 116 7.06 17.45 4.47
CA TYR A 116 6.65 18.58 5.29
C TYR A 116 5.47 19.39 4.71
N CYS A 117 5.14 19.19 3.43
CA CYS A 117 3.99 19.82 2.79
C CYS A 117 2.74 18.93 2.79
N ARG A 118 2.87 17.66 3.16
CA ARG A 118 1.74 16.74 3.18
C ARG A 118 0.88 16.97 4.41
N LYS A 119 -0.38 17.31 4.19
CA LYS A 119 -1.36 17.47 5.26
C LYS A 119 -2.46 16.45 5.07
N PRO A 120 -2.86 15.75 6.13
CA PRO A 120 -3.95 14.79 6.06
C PRO A 120 -5.28 15.44 5.73
#